data_c756c4d8ecfe9c78db2be929fa72d670
#
_entry.id   c756c4d8ecfe9c78db2be929fa72d670
#
_cell.length_a   1.000
_cell.length_b   1.000
_cell.length_c   1.000
_cell.angle_alpha   90.00
_cell.angle_beta   90.00
_cell.angle_gamma   90.00
#
_symmetry.space_group_name_H-M   'P 1'
#
loop_
_entity.id
_entity.type
_entity.pdbx_description
1 polymer ?
#
loop_
_entity_poly.entity_id
_entity_poly.type
_entity_poly.pdbx_seq_one_letter_code
_entity_poly.pdbx_strand_id
1 'polypeptide(L)'
;MGIESIIELIETLRGKDGCPWDRKQTPQTILAYLLEETYELMDAVESDDPAEICGELGDVLFHIFFLISLFNEKGYFGIKDVVGQNEEKMIRRHPHVFGKDTVGSVEDVKKRWYQIKMEEKNVSSETSILDSIPASLPALMRAYRISERAARTGFDWEDVTGVTEKVEEEWSELKTELRRQKEPGKDHRRLALEFGDILFTLVNVARFINIHPETALRDATNKFERRFKHMEKRIAESKRDMRSVSQNEKDAMWEEAKDSIG
;
A
#
# COMPACT_ATOMS: atom_id res chain seq x y z
N MET A 1 16.28 9.68 27.00
CA MET A 1 14.92 9.49 26.49
C MET A 1 14.91 8.18 25.71
N GLY A 2 13.99 7.31 25.97
CA GLY A 2 13.87 6.00 25.33
C GLY A 2 12.40 5.71 25.06
N ILE A 3 12.09 4.49 24.62
CA ILE A 3 10.73 4.03 24.32
C ILE A 3 9.80 4.21 25.53
N GLU A 4 10.32 4.02 26.74
CA GLU A 4 9.59 4.17 28.00
C GLU A 4 9.01 5.58 28.16
N SER A 5 9.73 6.61 27.71
CA SER A 5 9.26 8.00 27.84
C SER A 5 8.02 8.30 26.97
N ILE A 6 7.86 7.65 25.84
CA ILE A 6 6.65 7.78 25.00
C ILE A 6 5.45 7.09 25.67
N ILE A 7 5.68 5.92 26.27
CA ILE A 7 4.63 5.19 26.99
C ILE A 7 4.12 6.01 28.17
N GLU A 8 5.03 6.54 29.01
CA GLU A 8 4.70 7.40 30.13
C GLU A 8 3.95 8.68 29.69
N LEU A 9 4.36 9.26 28.55
CA LEU A 9 3.65 10.40 27.94
C LEU A 9 2.21 10.04 27.62
N ILE A 10 1.97 8.91 26.94
CA ILE A 10 0.63 8.46 26.56
C ILE A 10 -0.21 8.15 27.80
N GLU A 11 0.35 7.49 28.80
CA GLU A 11 -0.32 7.24 30.09
C GLU A 11 -0.71 8.56 30.79
N THR A 12 0.14 9.57 30.72
CA THR A 12 -0.14 10.91 31.26
C THR A 12 -1.27 11.58 30.49
N LEU A 13 -1.22 11.58 29.15
CA LEU A 13 -2.26 12.15 28.29
C LEU A 13 -3.63 11.49 28.50
N ARG A 14 -3.65 10.20 28.77
CA ARG A 14 -4.88 9.43 29.00
C ARG A 14 -5.31 9.36 30.46
N GLY A 15 -4.45 9.82 31.38
CA GLY A 15 -4.72 9.83 32.81
C GLY A 15 -5.91 10.69 33.21
N LYS A 16 -6.33 10.60 34.49
CA LYS A 16 -7.52 11.28 35.01
C LYS A 16 -7.52 12.79 34.75
N ASP A 17 -6.34 13.42 34.88
CA ASP A 17 -6.12 14.85 34.70
C ASP A 17 -5.47 15.16 33.34
N GLY A 18 -5.43 14.17 32.42
CA GLY A 18 -4.82 14.28 31.11
C GLY A 18 -5.73 14.97 30.08
N CYS A 19 -5.37 14.82 28.81
CA CYS A 19 -6.04 15.46 27.69
C CYS A 19 -7.45 14.87 27.45
N PRO A 20 -8.52 15.69 27.46
CA PRO A 20 -9.88 15.20 27.20
C PRO A 20 -10.06 14.59 25.81
N TRP A 21 -9.26 15.01 24.83
CA TRP A 21 -9.25 14.45 23.47
C TRP A 21 -8.65 13.04 23.45
N ASP A 22 -7.44 12.87 24.01
CA ASP A 22 -6.74 11.58 24.03
C ASP A 22 -7.49 10.53 24.85
N ARG A 23 -8.17 10.93 25.90
CA ARG A 23 -9.02 10.05 26.72
C ARG A 23 -10.22 9.48 25.98
N LYS A 24 -10.71 10.15 24.92
CA LYS A 24 -11.84 9.68 24.10
C LYS A 24 -11.42 8.77 22.97
N GLN A 25 -10.13 8.66 22.68
CA GLN A 25 -9.65 7.85 21.58
C GLN A 25 -9.97 6.37 21.78
N THR A 26 -10.29 5.72 20.68
CA THR A 26 -10.58 4.28 20.57
C THR A 26 -9.56 3.63 19.64
N PRO A 27 -9.41 2.30 19.66
CA PRO A 27 -8.54 1.62 18.69
C PRO A 27 -8.85 1.96 17.24
N GLN A 28 -10.14 2.16 16.90
CA GLN A 28 -10.57 2.50 15.56
C GLN A 28 -10.14 3.91 15.13
N THR A 29 -10.25 4.91 16.05
CA THR A 29 -9.82 6.27 15.75
C THR A 29 -8.30 6.37 15.62
N ILE A 30 -7.55 5.71 16.51
CA ILE A 30 -6.08 5.69 16.44
C ILE A 30 -5.59 4.93 15.19
N LEU A 31 -6.29 3.87 14.77
CA LEU A 31 -5.94 3.16 13.55
C LEU A 31 -6.11 4.03 12.30
N ALA A 32 -7.12 4.93 12.28
CA ALA A 32 -7.29 5.88 11.18
C ALA A 32 -6.11 6.87 11.11
N TYR A 33 -5.73 7.47 12.25
CA TYR A 33 -4.55 8.34 12.32
C TYR A 33 -3.27 7.61 11.96
N LEU A 34 -3.03 6.40 12.47
CA LEU A 34 -1.86 5.60 12.10
C LEU A 34 -1.77 5.38 10.59
N LEU A 35 -2.92 5.23 9.90
CA LEU A 35 -2.94 5.09 8.45
C LEU A 35 -2.57 6.42 7.76
N GLU A 36 -3.05 7.56 8.25
CA GLU A 36 -2.70 8.90 7.77
C GLU A 36 -1.18 9.12 7.91
N GLU A 37 -0.63 8.96 9.12
CA GLU A 37 0.83 9.09 9.37
C GLU A 37 1.66 8.11 8.52
N THR A 38 1.13 6.93 8.23
CA THR A 38 1.82 5.98 7.34
C THR A 38 1.94 6.52 5.91
N TYR A 39 0.93 7.24 5.42
CA TYR A 39 1.01 7.91 4.12
C TYR A 39 1.93 9.13 4.16
N GLU A 40 1.91 9.92 5.23
CA GLU A 40 2.82 11.06 5.42
C GLU A 40 4.28 10.58 5.48
N LEU A 41 4.55 9.49 6.19
CA LEU A 41 5.86 8.83 6.18
C LEU A 41 6.27 8.37 4.77
N MET A 42 5.33 7.86 3.97
CA MET A 42 5.63 7.48 2.59
C MET A 42 6.05 8.69 1.74
N ASP A 43 5.35 9.81 1.89
CA ASP A 43 5.68 11.06 1.19
C ASP A 43 7.03 11.63 1.67
N ALA A 44 7.31 11.60 2.97
CA ALA A 44 8.60 12.01 3.53
C ALA A 44 9.76 11.15 3.01
N VAL A 45 9.59 9.84 2.91
CA VAL A 45 10.61 8.94 2.33
C VAL A 45 10.85 9.25 0.85
N GLU A 46 9.82 9.68 0.10
CA GLU A 46 9.98 10.10 -1.30
C GLU A 46 10.65 11.46 -1.45
N SER A 47 10.48 12.37 -0.48
CA SER A 47 11.18 13.66 -0.48
C SER A 47 12.68 13.52 -0.19
N ASP A 48 13.12 12.38 0.37
CA ASP A 48 14.49 12.08 0.79
C ASP A 48 15.04 13.09 1.82
N ASP A 49 14.13 13.72 2.62
CA ASP A 49 14.53 14.61 3.73
C ASP A 49 14.60 13.82 5.04
N PRO A 50 15.82 13.60 5.59
CA PRO A 50 15.98 12.84 6.82
C PRO A 50 15.28 13.47 8.04
N ALA A 51 15.06 14.78 8.06
CA ALA A 51 14.39 15.44 9.16
C ALA A 51 12.88 15.18 9.13
N GLU A 52 12.26 15.26 7.97
CA GLU A 52 10.86 14.89 7.76
C GLU A 52 10.64 13.41 8.06
N ILE A 53 11.47 12.52 7.48
CA ILE A 53 11.40 11.07 7.74
C ILE A 53 11.48 10.77 9.24
N CYS A 54 12.36 11.45 9.98
CA CYS A 54 12.49 11.26 11.42
C CYS A 54 11.24 11.72 12.18
N GLY A 55 10.60 12.80 11.74
CA GLY A 55 9.33 13.28 12.30
C GLY A 55 8.23 12.25 12.12
N GLU A 56 7.96 11.88 10.88
CA GLU A 56 6.89 10.94 10.54
C GLU A 56 7.08 9.55 11.16
N LEU A 57 8.32 9.06 11.25
CA LEU A 57 8.61 7.85 12.01
C LEU A 57 8.23 7.98 13.49
N GLY A 58 8.41 9.17 14.08
CA GLY A 58 8.00 9.47 15.45
C GLY A 58 6.48 9.39 15.61
N ASP A 59 5.73 9.95 14.68
CA ASP A 59 4.26 9.99 14.70
C ASP A 59 3.66 8.59 14.49
N VAL A 60 4.19 7.82 13.56
CA VAL A 60 3.82 6.39 13.39
C VAL A 60 4.10 5.60 14.68
N LEU A 61 5.27 5.77 15.31
CA LEU A 61 5.60 5.11 16.57
C LEU A 61 4.66 5.54 17.70
N PHE A 62 4.34 6.83 17.80
CA PHE A 62 3.38 7.33 18.79
C PHE A 62 2.04 6.64 18.69
N HIS A 63 1.47 6.53 17.49
CA HIS A 63 0.18 5.88 17.28
C HIS A 63 0.23 4.36 17.56
N ILE A 64 1.35 3.70 17.25
CA ILE A 64 1.55 2.28 17.61
C ILE A 64 1.54 2.11 19.14
N PHE A 65 2.29 2.92 19.87
CA PHE A 65 2.31 2.86 21.34
C PHE A 65 0.98 3.25 21.96
N PHE A 66 0.27 4.20 21.35
CA PHE A 66 -1.07 4.59 21.78
C PHE A 66 -2.05 3.41 21.67
N LEU A 67 -2.03 2.67 20.54
CA LEU A 67 -2.82 1.45 20.38
C LEU A 67 -2.47 0.42 21.45
N ILE A 68 -1.19 0.18 21.72
CA ILE A 68 -0.75 -0.75 22.75
C ILE A 68 -1.27 -0.32 24.13
N SER A 69 -1.20 0.96 24.46
CA SER A 69 -1.73 1.51 25.71
C SER A 69 -3.23 1.27 25.88
N LEU A 70 -4.02 1.47 24.80
CA LEU A 70 -5.46 1.18 24.81
C LEU A 70 -5.81 -0.29 25.11
N PHE A 71 -5.00 -1.21 24.62
CA PHE A 71 -5.19 -2.64 24.92
C PHE A 71 -4.66 -3.03 26.29
N ASN A 72 -3.59 -2.37 26.76
CA ASN A 72 -3.06 -2.55 28.11
C ASN A 72 -4.05 -2.07 29.17
N GLU A 73 -4.73 -0.93 28.97
CA GLU A 73 -5.80 -0.45 29.84
C GLU A 73 -6.96 -1.45 30.01
N LYS A 74 -7.20 -2.25 28.97
CA LYS A 74 -8.22 -3.32 28.99
C LYS A 74 -7.72 -4.63 29.61
N GLY A 75 -6.45 -4.69 29.98
CA GLY A 75 -5.82 -5.90 30.54
C GLY A 75 -5.58 -7.01 29.52
N TYR A 76 -5.53 -6.73 28.23
CA TYR A 76 -5.33 -7.74 27.20
C TYR A 76 -3.85 -8.04 26.97
N PHE A 77 -3.03 -7.04 26.69
CA PHE A 77 -1.59 -7.16 26.48
C PHE A 77 -0.92 -5.80 26.59
N GLY A 78 0.38 -5.79 26.85
CA GLY A 78 1.20 -4.58 26.87
C GLY A 78 2.39 -4.65 25.92
N ILE A 79 3.28 -3.67 26.01
CA ILE A 79 4.44 -3.54 25.11
C ILE A 79 5.34 -4.77 25.15
N LYS A 80 5.56 -5.36 26.32
CA LYS A 80 6.42 -6.55 26.48
C LYS A 80 5.87 -7.74 25.70
N ASP A 81 4.55 -7.93 25.70
CA ASP A 81 3.91 -9.01 24.96
C ASP A 81 4.04 -8.81 23.46
N VAL A 82 3.82 -7.57 22.97
CA VAL A 82 3.93 -7.23 21.55
C VAL A 82 5.36 -7.41 21.05
N VAL A 83 6.33 -6.90 21.79
CA VAL A 83 7.76 -7.00 21.43
C VAL A 83 8.23 -8.45 21.51
N GLY A 84 7.94 -9.16 22.60
CA GLY A 84 8.37 -10.55 22.82
C GLY A 84 7.81 -11.48 21.74
N GLN A 85 6.51 -11.39 21.44
CA GLN A 85 5.91 -12.18 20.35
C GLN A 85 6.54 -11.88 18.97
N ASN A 86 6.88 -10.62 18.72
CA ASN A 86 7.52 -10.26 17.45
C ASN A 86 8.97 -10.76 17.41
N GLU A 87 9.73 -10.61 18.48
CA GLU A 87 11.10 -11.10 18.61
C GLU A 87 11.18 -12.62 18.39
N GLU A 88 10.39 -13.41 19.11
CA GLU A 88 10.33 -14.86 18.96
C GLU A 88 9.99 -15.25 17.51
N LYS A 89 9.02 -14.57 16.91
CA LYS A 89 8.62 -14.78 15.52
C LYS A 89 9.76 -14.48 14.55
N MET A 90 10.49 -13.38 14.73
CA MET A 90 11.61 -13.01 13.86
C MET A 90 12.78 -13.98 14.00
N ILE A 91 13.15 -14.37 15.21
CA ILE A 91 14.19 -15.38 15.46
C ILE A 91 13.83 -16.70 14.76
N ARG A 92 12.60 -17.19 14.97
CA ARG A 92 12.14 -18.45 14.37
C ARG A 92 12.14 -18.42 12.84
N ARG A 93 11.79 -17.27 12.24
CA ARG A 93 11.73 -17.11 10.77
C ARG A 93 13.07 -16.85 10.09
N HIS A 94 14.14 -16.65 10.87
CA HIS A 94 15.49 -16.44 10.37
C HIS A 94 16.48 -17.49 10.90
N PRO A 95 16.21 -18.80 10.71
CA PRO A 95 17.07 -19.85 11.23
C PRO A 95 18.46 -19.86 10.61
N HIS A 96 18.64 -19.19 9.47
CA HIS A 96 19.94 -18.97 8.84
C HIS A 96 20.78 -17.88 9.52
N VAL A 97 20.17 -17.06 10.40
CA VAL A 97 20.86 -16.03 11.19
C VAL A 97 20.99 -16.46 12.64
N PHE A 98 19.93 -16.98 13.22
CA PHE A 98 19.85 -17.31 14.65
C PHE A 98 19.97 -18.81 14.94
N GLY A 99 20.03 -19.66 13.90
CA GLY A 99 20.11 -21.11 14.01
C GLY A 99 21.27 -21.70 13.22
N LYS A 100 21.04 -22.89 12.62
CA LYS A 100 22.04 -23.64 11.88
C LYS A 100 21.72 -23.81 10.39
N ASP A 101 20.61 -23.27 9.92
CA ASP A 101 20.22 -23.36 8.52
C ASP A 101 21.21 -22.55 7.67
N THR A 102 21.51 -23.05 6.47
CA THR A 102 22.31 -22.33 5.49
C THR A 102 21.45 -21.97 4.29
N VAL A 103 21.63 -20.79 3.74
CA VAL A 103 20.94 -20.29 2.55
C VAL A 103 21.96 -19.79 1.55
N GLY A 104 21.76 -20.07 0.26
CA GLY A 104 22.67 -19.69 -0.81
C GLY A 104 22.27 -18.44 -1.57
N SER A 105 20.99 -18.02 -1.45
CA SER A 105 20.44 -16.90 -2.21
C SER A 105 19.31 -16.21 -1.47
N VAL A 106 18.95 -15.00 -1.93
CA VAL A 106 17.78 -14.25 -1.43
C VAL A 106 16.48 -15.05 -1.67
N GLU A 107 16.40 -15.76 -2.77
CA GLU A 107 15.27 -16.62 -3.14
C GLU A 107 15.09 -17.76 -2.15
N ASP A 108 16.19 -18.38 -1.70
CA ASP A 108 16.16 -19.44 -0.68
C ASP A 108 15.66 -18.89 0.66
N VAL A 109 16.11 -17.69 1.05
CA VAL A 109 15.60 -17.02 2.25
C VAL A 109 14.09 -16.80 2.16
N LYS A 110 13.59 -16.26 1.04
CA LYS A 110 12.15 -16.04 0.81
C LYS A 110 11.35 -17.33 0.87
N LYS A 111 11.84 -18.40 0.21
CA LYS A 111 11.20 -19.73 0.25
C LYS A 111 11.13 -20.28 1.67
N ARG A 112 12.27 -20.25 2.38
CA ARG A 112 12.35 -20.79 3.76
C ARG A 112 11.45 -20.01 4.71
N TRP A 113 11.48 -18.68 4.65
CA TRP A 113 10.61 -17.82 5.45
C TRP A 113 9.12 -18.10 5.23
N TYR A 114 8.74 -18.35 3.96
CA TYR A 114 7.37 -18.69 3.62
C TYR A 114 6.96 -20.06 4.15
N GLN A 115 7.84 -21.08 4.03
CA GLN A 115 7.59 -22.41 4.57
C GLN A 115 7.30 -22.34 6.08
N ILE A 116 8.19 -21.70 6.84
CA ILE A 116 8.01 -21.52 8.29
C ILE A 116 6.69 -20.82 8.60
N LYS A 117 6.35 -19.78 7.84
CA LYS A 117 5.09 -19.04 8.03
C LYS A 117 3.86 -19.90 7.74
N MET A 118 3.93 -20.85 6.83
CA MET A 118 2.83 -21.78 6.56
C MET A 118 2.71 -22.84 7.66
N GLU A 119 3.85 -23.36 8.15
CA GLU A 119 3.89 -24.28 9.29
C GLU A 119 3.30 -23.66 10.56
N GLU A 120 3.63 -22.38 10.85
CA GLU A 120 3.07 -21.64 11.99
C GLU A 120 1.54 -21.51 11.96
N LYS A 121 0.96 -21.46 10.79
CA LYS A 121 -0.49 -21.26 10.63
C LYS A 121 -1.29 -22.54 10.75
N ASN A 122 -0.65 -23.69 10.91
CA ASN A 122 -1.32 -25.00 10.87
C ASN A 122 -2.34 -25.06 9.72
N VAL A 123 -1.93 -24.63 8.51
CA VAL A 123 -2.83 -24.57 7.36
C VAL A 123 -3.27 -25.99 7.06
N SER A 124 -4.47 -26.34 7.53
CA SER A 124 -5.12 -27.58 7.13
C SER A 124 -5.33 -27.58 5.62
N SER A 125 -5.39 -28.75 5.02
CA SER A 125 -5.68 -28.90 3.58
C SER A 125 -7.01 -28.26 3.14
N GLU A 126 -7.81 -27.80 4.08
CA GLU A 126 -9.13 -27.19 3.85
C GLU A 126 -9.10 -25.65 3.73
N THR A 127 -7.99 -24.99 4.11
CA THR A 127 -7.89 -23.51 4.04
C THR A 127 -7.15 -23.05 2.79
N SER A 128 -7.71 -22.06 2.10
CA SER A 128 -7.06 -21.46 0.94
C SER A 128 -5.77 -20.71 1.36
N ILE A 129 -4.73 -20.84 0.54
CA ILE A 129 -3.51 -20.02 0.69
C ILE A 129 -3.80 -18.52 0.63
N LEU A 130 -4.92 -18.12 0.03
CA LEU A 130 -5.36 -16.75 -0.14
C LEU A 130 -6.06 -16.19 1.11
N ASP A 131 -6.59 -17.03 2.01
CA ASP A 131 -7.36 -16.60 3.20
C ASP A 131 -6.55 -15.72 4.15
N SER A 132 -5.22 -15.79 4.06
CA SER A 132 -4.33 -14.98 4.89
C SER A 132 -4.10 -13.55 4.37
N ILE A 133 -4.70 -13.19 3.23
CA ILE A 133 -4.58 -11.86 2.64
C ILE A 133 -5.75 -11.01 3.14
N PRO A 134 -5.48 -9.91 3.88
CA PRO A 134 -6.55 -9.07 4.40
C PRO A 134 -7.45 -8.52 3.29
N ALA A 135 -8.75 -8.62 3.48
CA ALA A 135 -9.73 -8.07 2.52
C ALA A 135 -9.74 -6.53 2.50
N SER A 136 -9.24 -5.90 3.58
CA SER A 136 -9.16 -4.45 3.76
C SER A 136 -7.97 -3.79 3.05
N LEU A 137 -7.08 -4.55 2.42
CA LEU A 137 -5.99 -3.97 1.65
C LEU A 137 -6.53 -3.14 0.47
N PRO A 138 -5.85 -2.04 0.08
CA PRO A 138 -6.09 -1.35 -1.18
C PRO A 138 -6.12 -2.33 -2.36
N ALA A 139 -6.97 -2.08 -3.35
CA ALA A 139 -7.29 -3.09 -4.36
C ALA A 139 -6.08 -3.59 -5.16
N LEU A 140 -5.20 -2.68 -5.60
CA LEU A 140 -3.99 -3.06 -6.35
C LEU A 140 -3.00 -3.83 -5.46
N MET A 141 -2.84 -3.40 -4.20
CA MET A 141 -2.01 -4.12 -3.24
C MET A 141 -2.56 -5.52 -2.96
N ARG A 142 -3.88 -5.65 -2.82
CA ARG A 142 -4.53 -6.95 -2.62
C ARG A 142 -4.36 -7.86 -3.83
N ALA A 143 -4.57 -7.35 -5.04
CA ALA A 143 -4.35 -8.06 -6.30
C ALA A 143 -2.90 -8.53 -6.42
N TYR A 144 -1.93 -7.66 -6.12
CA TYR A 144 -0.50 -8.03 -6.10
C TYR A 144 -0.21 -9.18 -5.15
N ARG A 145 -0.76 -9.14 -3.92
CA ARG A 145 -0.56 -10.22 -2.94
C ARG A 145 -1.23 -11.53 -3.34
N ILE A 146 -2.41 -11.47 -3.96
CA ILE A 146 -3.10 -12.64 -4.50
C ILE A 146 -2.26 -13.28 -5.60
N SER A 147 -1.80 -12.49 -6.57
CA SER A 147 -0.96 -12.95 -7.68
C SER A 147 0.36 -13.54 -7.19
N GLU A 148 1.04 -12.87 -6.24
CA GLU A 148 2.26 -13.38 -5.62
C GLU A 148 2.05 -14.75 -4.94
N ARG A 149 0.90 -14.95 -4.30
CA ARG A 149 0.57 -16.22 -3.66
C ARG A 149 0.26 -17.32 -4.65
N ALA A 150 -0.50 -17.02 -5.70
CA ALA A 150 -0.79 -17.96 -6.77
C ALA A 150 0.49 -18.41 -7.47
N ALA A 151 1.36 -17.47 -7.84
CA ALA A 151 2.64 -17.75 -8.49
C ALA A 151 3.51 -18.74 -7.68
N ARG A 152 3.53 -18.63 -6.35
CA ARG A 152 4.29 -19.56 -5.48
C ARG A 152 3.81 -21.00 -5.51
N THR A 153 2.60 -21.27 -5.98
CA THR A 153 2.08 -22.62 -6.18
C THR A 153 2.38 -23.18 -7.56
N GLY A 154 3.08 -22.43 -8.39
CA GLY A 154 3.33 -22.78 -9.79
C GLY A 154 2.20 -22.31 -10.73
N PHE A 155 1.21 -21.58 -10.22
CA PHE A 155 0.17 -20.97 -11.05
C PHE A 155 0.62 -19.56 -11.48
N ASP A 156 1.43 -19.50 -12.51
CA ASP A 156 2.05 -18.28 -13.03
C ASP A 156 2.32 -18.39 -14.54
N TRP A 157 2.54 -17.26 -15.19
CA TRP A 157 3.10 -17.20 -16.55
C TRP A 157 4.58 -17.57 -16.53
N GLU A 158 5.09 -18.06 -17.65
CA GLU A 158 6.52 -18.41 -17.76
C GLU A 158 7.42 -17.18 -17.67
N ASP A 159 6.99 -16.07 -18.29
CA ASP A 159 7.74 -14.83 -18.34
C ASP A 159 6.82 -13.59 -18.48
N VAL A 160 7.44 -12.43 -18.55
CA VAL A 160 6.73 -11.14 -18.74
C VAL A 160 6.03 -11.05 -20.09
N THR A 161 6.47 -11.79 -21.10
CA THR A 161 5.87 -11.78 -22.45
C THR A 161 4.47 -12.36 -22.39
N GLY A 162 4.31 -13.53 -21.75
CA GLY A 162 2.99 -14.16 -21.62
C GLY A 162 1.98 -13.30 -20.86
N VAL A 163 2.41 -12.59 -19.82
CA VAL A 163 1.48 -11.70 -19.10
C VAL A 163 1.15 -10.42 -19.91
N THR A 164 2.09 -9.93 -20.74
CA THR A 164 1.82 -8.78 -21.64
C THR A 164 0.84 -9.14 -22.76
N GLU A 165 0.97 -10.32 -23.32
CA GLU A 165 0.00 -10.86 -24.30
C GLU A 165 -1.41 -10.94 -23.67
N LYS A 166 -1.50 -11.34 -22.41
CA LYS A 166 -2.77 -11.34 -21.68
C LYS A 166 -3.35 -9.93 -21.49
N VAL A 167 -2.51 -8.90 -21.26
CA VAL A 167 -2.99 -7.50 -21.25
C VAL A 167 -3.62 -7.10 -22.58
N GLU A 168 -3.01 -7.50 -23.71
CA GLU A 168 -3.55 -7.21 -25.04
C GLU A 168 -4.90 -7.90 -25.28
N GLU A 169 -5.03 -9.14 -24.82
CA GLU A 169 -6.29 -9.91 -24.86
C GLU A 169 -7.38 -9.17 -24.07
N GLU A 170 -7.15 -8.88 -22.76
CA GLU A 170 -8.12 -8.17 -21.91
C GLU A 170 -8.49 -6.78 -22.48
N TRP A 171 -7.51 -6.07 -23.03
CA TRP A 171 -7.75 -4.81 -23.71
C TRP A 171 -8.65 -4.96 -24.94
N SER A 172 -8.49 -6.06 -25.70
CA SER A 172 -9.36 -6.37 -26.83
C SER A 172 -10.80 -6.71 -26.41
N GLU A 173 -10.96 -7.43 -25.30
CA GLU A 173 -12.24 -7.76 -24.71
C GLU A 173 -12.97 -6.51 -24.21
N LEU A 174 -12.28 -5.64 -23.47
CA LEU A 174 -12.82 -4.33 -23.08
C LEU A 174 -13.26 -3.49 -24.28
N LYS A 175 -12.43 -3.40 -25.34
CA LYS A 175 -12.82 -2.68 -26.57
C LYS A 175 -14.08 -3.26 -27.20
N THR A 176 -14.26 -4.55 -27.14
CA THR A 176 -15.44 -5.24 -27.66
C THR A 176 -16.67 -4.87 -26.83
N GLU A 177 -16.58 -4.89 -25.51
CA GLU A 177 -17.69 -4.48 -24.64
C GLU A 177 -17.99 -2.98 -24.76
N LEU A 178 -17.00 -2.10 -24.91
CA LEU A 178 -17.19 -0.67 -25.17
C LEU A 178 -17.96 -0.41 -26.49
N ARG A 179 -17.70 -1.19 -27.54
CA ARG A 179 -18.45 -1.07 -28.79
C ARG A 179 -19.93 -1.52 -28.62
N ARG A 180 -20.15 -2.56 -27.84
CA ARG A 180 -21.48 -3.06 -27.51
C ARG A 180 -22.30 -2.09 -26.67
N GLN A 181 -21.67 -1.24 -25.84
CA GLN A 181 -22.35 -0.23 -25.01
C GLN A 181 -23.12 0.83 -25.80
N LYS A 182 -22.86 0.98 -27.10
CA LYS A 182 -23.63 1.89 -27.97
C LYS A 182 -25.04 1.43 -28.27
N GLU A 183 -25.44 0.22 -27.86
CA GLU A 183 -26.78 -0.35 -28.06
C GLU A 183 -27.65 -0.15 -26.78
N PRO A 184 -28.96 0.18 -26.89
CA PRO A 184 -29.81 0.39 -25.73
C PRO A 184 -30.00 -0.88 -24.88
N GLY A 185 -29.94 -0.72 -23.54
CA GLY A 185 -30.28 -1.78 -22.59
C GLY A 185 -29.15 -2.70 -22.17
N LYS A 186 -27.86 -2.31 -22.30
CA LYS A 186 -26.71 -3.17 -21.98
C LYS A 186 -26.15 -3.03 -20.57
N ASP A 187 -25.57 -4.14 -20.14
CA ASP A 187 -25.10 -4.39 -18.78
C ASP A 187 -23.71 -3.77 -18.52
N HIS A 188 -23.69 -2.65 -17.79
CA HIS A 188 -22.45 -2.04 -17.28
C HIS A 188 -21.60 -3.00 -16.44
N ARG A 189 -22.17 -4.08 -15.92
CA ARG A 189 -21.46 -5.05 -15.09
C ARG A 189 -20.39 -5.80 -15.88
N ARG A 190 -20.70 -6.19 -17.13
CA ARG A 190 -19.70 -6.84 -17.99
C ARG A 190 -18.53 -5.93 -18.30
N LEU A 191 -18.81 -4.67 -18.68
CA LEU A 191 -17.77 -3.68 -18.91
C LEU A 191 -16.88 -3.46 -17.67
N ALA A 192 -17.48 -3.45 -16.48
CA ALA A 192 -16.74 -3.30 -15.22
C ALA A 192 -15.85 -4.53 -14.93
N LEU A 193 -16.27 -5.73 -15.30
CA LEU A 193 -15.46 -6.94 -15.16
C LEU A 193 -14.23 -6.88 -16.07
N GLU A 194 -14.41 -6.65 -17.37
CA GLU A 194 -13.28 -6.53 -18.32
C GLU A 194 -12.28 -5.43 -17.90
N PHE A 195 -12.80 -4.31 -17.41
CA PHE A 195 -11.92 -3.26 -16.87
C PHE A 195 -11.15 -3.74 -15.63
N GLY A 196 -11.80 -4.52 -14.77
CA GLY A 196 -11.16 -5.13 -13.60
C GLY A 196 -10.07 -6.15 -13.99
N ASP A 197 -10.32 -6.95 -15.03
CA ASP A 197 -9.39 -7.96 -15.51
C ASP A 197 -8.11 -7.32 -16.11
N ILE A 198 -8.25 -6.19 -16.82
CA ILE A 198 -7.10 -5.38 -17.25
C ILE A 198 -6.28 -4.91 -16.05
N LEU A 199 -6.93 -4.33 -15.03
CA LEU A 199 -6.21 -3.83 -13.84
C LEU A 199 -5.49 -4.98 -13.13
N PHE A 200 -6.13 -6.15 -12.99
CA PHE A 200 -5.53 -7.32 -12.37
C PHE A 200 -4.32 -7.85 -13.18
N THR A 201 -4.43 -7.88 -14.50
CA THR A 201 -3.35 -8.32 -15.38
C THR A 201 -2.19 -7.33 -15.39
N LEU A 202 -2.45 -6.01 -15.36
CA LEU A 202 -1.41 -4.98 -15.18
C LEU A 202 -0.68 -5.10 -13.84
N VAL A 203 -1.38 -5.49 -12.77
CA VAL A 203 -0.74 -5.80 -11.48
C VAL A 203 0.22 -6.99 -11.60
N ASN A 204 -0.11 -7.99 -12.41
CA ASN A 204 0.81 -9.11 -12.70
C ASN A 204 2.03 -8.65 -13.51
N VAL A 205 1.87 -7.77 -14.50
CA VAL A 205 3.02 -7.15 -15.18
C VAL A 205 3.92 -6.46 -14.17
N ALA A 206 3.36 -5.62 -13.29
CA ALA A 206 4.12 -4.93 -12.24
C ALA A 206 4.91 -5.90 -11.35
N ARG A 207 4.31 -7.04 -11.00
CA ARG A 207 4.97 -8.09 -10.22
C ARG A 207 6.18 -8.70 -10.97
N PHE A 208 6.04 -8.99 -12.25
CA PHE A 208 7.14 -9.53 -13.07
C PHE A 208 8.33 -8.57 -13.19
N ILE A 209 8.07 -7.28 -13.25
CA ILE A 209 9.13 -6.25 -13.34
C ILE A 209 9.52 -5.67 -11.96
N ASN A 210 9.06 -6.31 -10.87
CA ASN A 210 9.36 -5.92 -9.48
C ASN A 210 8.95 -4.48 -9.12
N ILE A 211 7.85 -3.99 -9.68
CA ILE A 211 7.24 -2.69 -9.34
C ILE A 211 6.05 -2.93 -8.41
N HIS A 212 5.92 -2.09 -7.38
CA HIS A 212 4.73 -2.12 -6.52
C HIS A 212 3.61 -1.29 -7.16
N PRO A 213 2.48 -1.89 -7.57
CA PRO A 213 1.49 -1.21 -8.42
C PRO A 213 0.77 -0.05 -7.71
N GLU A 214 0.51 -0.15 -6.41
CA GLU A 214 -0.10 0.93 -5.60
C GLU A 214 0.80 2.17 -5.56
N THR A 215 2.09 1.97 -5.28
CA THR A 215 3.09 3.05 -5.28
C THR A 215 3.23 3.66 -6.66
N ALA A 216 3.37 2.84 -7.71
CA ALA A 216 3.51 3.33 -9.08
C ALA A 216 2.31 4.19 -9.54
N LEU A 217 1.08 3.79 -9.15
CA LEU A 217 -0.11 4.58 -9.47
C LEU A 217 -0.15 5.89 -8.65
N ARG A 218 0.23 5.85 -7.38
CA ARG A 218 0.35 7.04 -6.53
C ARG A 218 1.36 8.03 -7.14
N ASP A 219 2.54 7.59 -7.51
CA ASP A 219 3.58 8.43 -8.10
C ASP A 219 3.12 9.07 -9.41
N ALA A 220 2.42 8.30 -10.25
CA ALA A 220 1.82 8.82 -11.48
C ALA A 220 0.74 9.86 -11.18
N THR A 221 -0.06 9.67 -10.14
CA THR A 221 -1.09 10.61 -9.68
C THR A 221 -0.46 11.89 -9.15
N ASN A 222 0.54 11.78 -8.29
CA ASN A 222 1.30 12.92 -7.73
C ASN A 222 1.99 13.72 -8.85
N LYS A 223 2.55 13.04 -9.84
CA LYS A 223 3.13 13.68 -11.01
C LYS A 223 2.08 14.44 -11.81
N PHE A 224 0.91 13.85 -12.05
CA PHE A 224 -0.20 14.54 -12.72
C PHE A 224 -0.62 15.78 -11.93
N GLU A 225 -0.80 15.66 -10.62
CA GLU A 225 -1.24 16.75 -9.73
C GLU A 225 -0.24 17.93 -9.75
N ARG A 226 1.06 17.66 -9.63
CA ARG A 226 2.09 18.69 -9.71
C ARG A 226 2.05 19.46 -11.03
N ARG A 227 1.93 18.74 -12.15
CA ARG A 227 1.83 19.34 -13.48
C ARG A 227 0.56 20.16 -13.65
N PHE A 228 -0.56 19.64 -13.13
CA PHE A 228 -1.83 20.34 -13.18
C PHE A 228 -1.82 21.62 -12.34
N LYS A 229 -1.27 21.59 -11.12
CA LYS A 229 -1.07 22.77 -10.27
C LYS A 229 -0.16 23.81 -10.92
N HIS A 230 0.87 23.38 -11.64
CA HIS A 230 1.73 24.29 -12.42
C HIS A 230 0.91 25.02 -13.51
N MET A 231 0.10 24.29 -14.25
CA MET A 231 -0.77 24.85 -15.28
C MET A 231 -1.82 25.82 -14.67
N GLU A 232 -2.44 25.47 -13.54
CA GLU A 232 -3.36 26.35 -12.81
C GLU A 232 -2.67 27.66 -12.41
N LYS A 233 -1.46 27.58 -11.86
CA LYS A 233 -0.69 28.76 -11.47
C LYS A 233 -0.42 29.68 -12.67
N ARG A 234 0.02 29.13 -13.80
CA ARG A 234 0.27 29.89 -15.04
C ARG A 234 -0.99 30.59 -15.56
N ILE A 235 -2.12 29.92 -15.52
CA ILE A 235 -3.40 30.49 -15.94
C ILE A 235 -3.82 31.62 -14.99
N ALA A 236 -3.69 31.41 -13.67
CA ALA A 236 -4.01 32.43 -12.67
C ALA A 236 -3.12 33.69 -12.80
N GLU A 237 -1.83 33.53 -13.09
CA GLU A 237 -0.90 34.64 -13.37
C GLU A 237 -1.37 35.49 -14.55
N SER A 238 -2.01 34.88 -15.55
CA SER A 238 -2.62 35.59 -16.69
C SER A 238 -3.98 36.22 -16.36
N LYS A 239 -4.45 36.16 -15.09
CA LYS A 239 -5.76 36.63 -14.61
C LYS A 239 -6.96 36.01 -15.37
N ARG A 240 -6.78 34.78 -15.84
CA ARG A 240 -7.82 34.02 -16.55
C ARG A 240 -8.34 32.89 -15.68
N ASP A 241 -9.56 32.44 -15.96
CA ASP A 241 -10.12 31.23 -15.37
C ASP A 241 -9.78 30.03 -16.24
N MET A 242 -9.48 28.88 -15.63
CA MET A 242 -9.17 27.61 -16.31
C MET A 242 -10.24 27.24 -17.36
N ARG A 243 -11.51 27.55 -17.08
CA ARG A 243 -12.64 27.25 -17.97
C ARG A 243 -12.66 28.15 -19.22
N SER A 244 -12.04 29.33 -19.13
CA SER A 244 -11.94 30.28 -20.24
C SER A 244 -10.78 30.02 -21.21
N VAL A 245 -9.86 29.11 -20.84
CA VAL A 245 -8.70 28.73 -21.66
C VAL A 245 -9.10 27.68 -22.65
N SER A 246 -8.70 27.83 -23.91
CA SER A 246 -8.96 26.85 -24.96
C SER A 246 -8.23 25.53 -24.71
N GLN A 247 -8.73 24.43 -25.28
CA GLN A 247 -8.08 23.12 -25.13
C GLN A 247 -6.64 23.13 -25.68
N ASN A 248 -6.40 23.74 -26.83
CA ASN A 248 -5.08 23.83 -27.43
C ASN A 248 -4.06 24.57 -26.55
N GLU A 249 -4.51 25.65 -25.87
CA GLU A 249 -3.65 26.35 -24.90
C GLU A 249 -3.37 25.51 -23.66
N LYS A 250 -4.37 24.75 -23.16
CA LYS A 250 -4.17 23.81 -22.06
C LYS A 250 -3.17 22.73 -22.43
N ASP A 251 -3.29 22.17 -23.62
CA ASP A 251 -2.38 21.13 -24.12
C ASP A 251 -0.94 21.69 -24.24
N ALA A 252 -0.77 22.92 -24.73
CA ALA A 252 0.55 23.57 -24.79
C ALA A 252 1.16 23.79 -23.39
N MET A 253 0.36 24.28 -22.43
CA MET A 253 0.80 24.46 -21.04
C MET A 253 1.09 23.13 -20.35
N TRP A 254 0.37 22.07 -20.72
CA TRP A 254 0.62 20.72 -20.22
C TRP A 254 1.96 20.16 -20.71
N GLU A 255 2.30 20.37 -21.99
CA GLU A 255 3.61 20.00 -22.52
C GLU A 255 4.73 20.79 -21.84
N GLU A 256 4.55 22.12 -21.65
CA GLU A 256 5.49 22.94 -20.86
C GLU A 256 5.68 22.41 -19.44
N ALA A 257 4.59 21.98 -18.79
CA ALA A 257 4.66 21.41 -17.44
C ALA A 257 5.43 20.06 -17.41
N LYS A 258 5.37 19.26 -18.47
CA LYS A 258 6.17 18.03 -18.58
C LYS A 258 7.67 18.32 -18.62
N ASP A 259 8.06 19.37 -19.36
CA ASP A 259 9.46 19.76 -19.49
C ASP A 259 10.02 20.40 -18.20
N SER A 260 9.15 21.08 -17.43
CA SER A 260 9.55 21.85 -16.24
C SER A 260 9.55 21.03 -14.95
N ILE A 261 8.74 19.99 -14.86
CA ILE A 261 8.47 19.26 -13.60
C ILE A 261 8.95 17.80 -13.68
N GLY A 262 9.29 17.31 -14.83
CA GLY A 262 9.83 15.96 -15.04
C GLY A 262 8.75 14.86 -15.07
#